data_0dcbd3cc2393884e7bfaec1f34e233bd
#
_entry.id   0dcbd3cc2393884e7bfaec1f34e233bd
#
_cell.length_a   1.000
_cell.length_b   1.000
_cell.length_c   1.000
_cell.angle_alpha   90.00
_cell.angle_beta   90.00
_cell.angle_gamma   90.00
#
_symmetry.space_group_name_H-M   'P 1'
#
loop_
_entity.id
_entity.type
_entity.pdbx_description
1 polymer ?
#
loop_
_entity_poly.entity_id
_entity_poly.type
_entity_poly.pdbx_seq_one_letter_code
_entity_poly.pdbx_strand_id
1 'polypeptide(L)'
;MKYTRYDFDKIMSSNESKYIFQYVKNRKLTNIYHSHSFYEVCIILSGSATELFNGQKRLLKEGTVVILKPNDLHCFVDQSENLRLVCLSVKTEEALRLIDAFEVKLLPKEVIFDVGTSVAKLSNIISQASEEHHYKLLFCQILTFFRDNQKQSVPYILKTAVQKMQRFENMQVGVPKLVELSGYSRSHLTRLIRQYYHCTLQELMTKIRLDAAYNEVILSKDSPEDIAYKVGYSSFSHFQKVFKKFFGITPAILRKTNSMWTI
;
A
#
# COMPACT_ATOMS: atom_id res chain seq x y z
N MET A 1 -5.33 6.09 19.39
CA MET A 1 -4.94 4.68 19.30
C MET A 1 -3.42 4.65 19.35
N LYS A 2 -2.81 3.95 20.31
CA LYS A 2 -1.34 3.79 20.31
C LYS A 2 -0.99 2.91 19.13
N TYR A 3 -0.04 3.31 18.29
CA TYR A 3 0.55 2.44 17.28
C TYR A 3 2.06 2.34 17.51
N THR A 4 2.63 1.25 17.07
CA THR A 4 4.07 0.99 17.18
C THR A 4 4.71 1.17 15.82
N ARG A 5 5.88 1.83 15.77
CA ARG A 5 6.71 1.85 14.57
C ARG A 5 7.89 0.90 14.74
N TYR A 6 8.05 0.01 13.81
CA TYR A 6 9.18 -0.90 13.75
C TYR A 6 10.26 -0.33 12.82
N ASP A 7 11.48 -0.31 13.32
CA ASP A 7 12.66 0.10 12.57
C ASP A 7 13.48 -1.13 12.20
N PHE A 8 13.94 -1.24 10.95
CA PHE A 8 14.66 -2.41 10.47
C PHE A 8 15.94 -2.65 11.28
N ASP A 9 16.74 -1.60 11.45
CA ASP A 9 18.04 -1.70 12.12
C ASP A 9 17.90 -1.96 13.63
N LYS A 10 16.74 -1.65 14.23
CA LYS A 10 16.45 -1.99 15.64
C LYS A 10 15.97 -3.43 15.84
N ILE A 11 15.39 -4.04 14.82
CA ILE A 11 14.92 -5.44 14.88
C ILE A 11 16.09 -6.38 14.62
N MET A 12 17.02 -5.98 13.76
CA MET A 12 18.20 -6.77 13.40
C MET A 12 19.35 -6.48 14.34
N SER A 13 19.81 -7.50 15.04
CA SER A 13 20.98 -7.42 15.92
C SER A 13 22.33 -7.35 15.18
N SER A 14 22.34 -7.56 13.86
CA SER A 14 23.50 -7.39 12.98
C SER A 14 23.16 -6.46 11.82
N ASN A 15 23.96 -5.42 11.59
CA ASN A 15 23.79 -4.44 10.51
C ASN A 15 24.04 -4.99 9.09
N GLU A 16 24.32 -6.27 8.93
CA GLU A 16 24.75 -6.86 7.66
C GLU A 16 23.60 -7.39 6.82
N SER A 17 22.52 -7.92 7.42
CA SER A 17 21.41 -8.49 6.66
C SER A 17 20.46 -7.41 6.14
N LYS A 18 20.03 -7.59 4.89
CA LYS A 18 19.05 -6.73 4.22
C LYS A 18 17.64 -7.30 4.24
N TYR A 19 17.46 -8.50 4.80
CA TYR A 19 16.21 -9.25 4.78
C TYR A 19 15.91 -9.85 6.14
N ILE A 20 14.63 -9.86 6.54
CA ILE A 20 14.10 -10.62 7.67
C ILE A 20 13.01 -11.53 7.14
N PHE A 21 13.14 -12.83 7.39
CA PHE A 21 12.18 -13.82 6.95
C PHE A 21 11.47 -14.44 8.15
N GLN A 22 10.15 -14.45 8.15
CA GLN A 22 9.33 -15.03 9.19
C GLN A 22 8.27 -15.95 8.58
N TYR A 23 8.25 -17.21 9.03
CA TYR A 23 7.18 -18.14 8.72
C TYR A 23 6.22 -18.23 9.91
N VAL A 24 4.97 -17.90 9.68
CA VAL A 24 3.93 -17.88 10.71
C VAL A 24 2.99 -19.07 10.49
N LYS A 25 2.93 -19.95 11.48
CA LYS A 25 2.04 -21.12 11.54
C LYS A 25 1.55 -21.29 12.96
N ASN A 26 0.24 -21.49 13.14
CA ASN A 26 -0.37 -21.74 14.45
C ASN A 26 -0.07 -20.64 15.51
N ARG A 27 0.16 -19.42 15.07
CA ARG A 27 0.45 -18.26 15.92
C ARG A 27 -0.52 -17.15 15.61
N LYS A 28 -1.05 -16.49 16.64
CA LYS A 28 -1.83 -15.26 16.45
C LYS A 28 -0.94 -14.15 15.91
N LEU A 29 -1.39 -13.50 14.85
CA LEU A 29 -0.77 -12.30 14.31
C LEU A 29 -1.03 -11.12 15.26
N THR A 30 -0.20 -10.08 15.14
CA THR A 30 -0.38 -8.89 15.96
C THR A 30 -1.63 -8.13 15.54
N ASN A 31 -2.48 -7.84 16.52
CA ASN A 31 -3.62 -6.94 16.36
C ASN A 31 -3.27 -5.49 16.75
N ILE A 32 -2.00 -5.21 17.04
CA ILE A 32 -1.51 -3.87 17.34
C ILE A 32 -1.31 -3.15 16.01
N TYR A 33 -1.97 -2.01 15.86
CA TYR A 33 -1.82 -1.17 14.68
C TYR A 33 -0.41 -0.59 14.66
N HIS A 34 0.34 -0.86 13.58
CA HIS A 34 1.75 -0.51 13.50
C HIS A 34 2.16 -0.11 12.08
N SER A 35 3.32 0.51 11.98
CA SER A 35 4.03 0.78 10.72
C SER A 35 5.50 0.37 10.86
N HIS A 36 6.22 0.36 9.75
CA HIS A 36 7.65 0.05 9.72
C HIS A 36 8.42 0.96 8.77
N SER A 37 9.75 1.01 8.91
CA SER A 37 10.66 1.79 8.06
C SER A 37 11.14 1.06 6.82
N PHE A 38 10.65 -0.14 6.57
CA PHE A 38 11.08 -1.07 5.52
C PHE A 38 9.91 -1.55 4.66
N TYR A 39 10.21 -2.22 3.57
CA TYR A 39 9.21 -2.94 2.79
C TYR A 39 8.93 -4.30 3.42
N GLU A 40 7.66 -4.68 3.51
CA GLU A 40 7.27 -5.99 3.96
C GLU A 40 6.38 -6.67 2.92
N VAL A 41 6.64 -7.94 2.66
CA VAL A 41 5.82 -8.78 1.79
C VAL A 41 5.17 -9.86 2.63
N CYS A 42 3.83 -9.87 2.65
CA CYS A 42 3.05 -10.94 3.28
C CYS A 42 2.47 -11.87 2.21
N ILE A 43 2.69 -13.17 2.36
CA ILE A 43 2.19 -14.21 1.43
C ILE A 43 1.31 -15.16 2.20
N ILE A 44 0.03 -15.26 1.84
CA ILE A 44 -0.91 -16.21 2.44
C ILE A 44 -0.75 -17.56 1.74
N LEU A 45 -0.22 -18.53 2.45
CA LEU A 45 0.05 -19.89 1.94
C LEU A 45 -1.13 -20.83 2.15
N SER A 46 -1.94 -20.61 3.19
CA SER A 46 -3.20 -21.30 3.42
C SER A 46 -4.08 -20.52 4.40
N GLY A 47 -5.37 -20.77 4.37
CA GLY A 47 -6.33 -20.09 5.23
C GLY A 47 -6.62 -18.66 4.80
N SER A 48 -6.98 -17.82 5.77
CA SER A 48 -7.32 -16.42 5.53
C SER A 48 -7.00 -15.56 6.75
N ALA A 49 -6.78 -14.26 6.49
CA ALA A 49 -6.65 -13.24 7.53
C ALA A 49 -7.39 -11.97 7.11
N THR A 50 -7.98 -11.28 8.07
CA THR A 50 -8.51 -9.93 7.86
C THR A 50 -7.48 -8.92 8.34
N GLU A 51 -7.02 -8.12 7.42
CA GLU A 51 -6.09 -7.04 7.70
C GLU A 51 -6.81 -5.70 7.75
N LEU A 52 -6.44 -4.88 8.71
CA LEU A 52 -6.77 -3.46 8.75
C LEU A 52 -5.55 -2.70 8.19
N PHE A 53 -5.71 -2.14 7.00
CA PHE A 53 -4.66 -1.44 6.27
C PHE A 53 -5.05 0.00 6.00
N ASN A 54 -4.29 0.96 6.51
CA ASN A 54 -4.57 2.40 6.39
C ASN A 54 -6.05 2.72 6.67
N GLY A 55 -6.62 2.09 7.72
CA GLY A 55 -8.01 2.26 8.15
C GLY A 55 -9.07 1.45 7.38
N GLN A 56 -8.69 0.68 6.36
CA GLN A 56 -9.61 -0.15 5.59
C GLN A 56 -9.41 -1.63 5.89
N LYS A 57 -10.51 -2.34 6.16
CA LYS A 57 -10.48 -3.80 6.29
C LYS A 57 -10.39 -4.45 4.92
N ARG A 58 -9.52 -5.44 4.81
CA ARG A 58 -9.39 -6.28 3.62
C ARG A 58 -9.22 -7.75 4.01
N LEU A 59 -9.87 -8.63 3.27
CA LEU A 59 -9.75 -10.07 3.46
C LEU A 59 -8.63 -10.59 2.56
N LEU A 60 -7.63 -11.21 3.16
CA LEU A 60 -6.53 -11.88 2.50
C LEU A 60 -6.78 -13.38 2.55
N LYS A 61 -6.72 -14.04 1.40
CA LYS A 61 -6.95 -15.49 1.25
C LYS A 61 -5.70 -16.18 0.74
N GLU A 62 -5.70 -17.49 0.77
CA GLU A 62 -4.67 -18.30 0.11
C GLU A 62 -4.37 -17.77 -1.30
N GLY A 63 -3.09 -17.63 -1.64
CA GLY A 63 -2.63 -17.03 -2.89
C GLY A 63 -2.48 -15.52 -2.87
N THR A 64 -2.97 -14.85 -1.84
CA THR A 64 -2.81 -13.40 -1.74
C THR A 64 -1.36 -13.06 -1.35
N VAL A 65 -0.76 -12.16 -2.12
CA VAL A 65 0.50 -11.51 -1.80
C VAL A 65 0.25 -10.02 -1.60
N VAL A 66 0.74 -9.50 -0.48
CA VAL A 66 0.64 -8.08 -0.11
C VAL A 66 2.04 -7.51 -0.02
N ILE A 67 2.28 -6.36 -0.63
CA ILE A 67 3.50 -5.57 -0.40
C ILE A 67 3.13 -4.32 0.39
N LEU A 68 3.66 -4.20 1.58
CA LEU A 68 3.54 -3.05 2.46
C LEU A 68 4.77 -2.16 2.28
N LYS A 69 4.53 -0.87 2.15
CA LYS A 69 5.59 0.12 1.98
C LYS A 69 5.97 0.75 3.32
N PRO A 70 7.14 1.36 3.43
CA PRO A 70 7.48 2.17 4.59
C PRO A 70 6.35 3.13 4.95
N ASN A 71 6.03 3.20 6.24
CA ASN A 71 4.97 4.00 6.85
C ASN A 71 3.52 3.58 6.54
N ASP A 72 3.27 2.51 5.81
CA ASP A 72 1.93 1.93 5.73
C ASP A 72 1.52 1.45 7.13
N LEU A 73 0.30 1.83 7.55
CA LEU A 73 -0.27 1.47 8.84
C LEU A 73 -1.13 0.23 8.70
N HIS A 74 -0.80 -0.83 9.41
CA HIS A 74 -1.54 -2.07 9.33
C HIS A 74 -1.55 -2.89 10.62
N CYS A 75 -2.49 -3.83 10.72
CA CYS A 75 -2.54 -4.92 11.69
C CYS A 75 -3.49 -6.01 11.21
N PHE A 76 -3.39 -7.19 11.79
CA PHE A 76 -4.35 -8.27 11.54
C PHE A 76 -5.41 -8.30 12.65
N VAL A 77 -6.67 -8.23 12.28
CA VAL A 77 -7.79 -8.16 13.24
C VAL A 77 -8.51 -9.47 13.41
N ASP A 78 -8.35 -10.38 12.44
CA ASP A 78 -8.95 -11.70 12.45
C ASP A 78 -8.14 -12.68 11.60
N GLN A 79 -8.18 -13.97 11.90
CA GLN A 79 -7.48 -15.02 11.14
C GLN A 79 -8.15 -16.37 11.30
N SER A 80 -8.07 -17.21 10.26
CA SER A 80 -8.50 -18.61 10.34
C SER A 80 -7.48 -19.47 11.11
N GLU A 81 -7.95 -20.57 11.72
CA GLU A 81 -7.11 -21.49 12.49
C GLU A 81 -5.99 -22.14 11.65
N ASN A 82 -6.27 -22.40 10.37
CA ASN A 82 -5.35 -23.01 9.43
C ASN A 82 -4.46 -22.00 8.70
N LEU A 83 -4.39 -20.75 9.19
CA LEU A 83 -3.57 -19.71 8.57
C LEU A 83 -2.09 -20.12 8.57
N ARG A 84 -1.49 -20.04 7.40
CA ARG A 84 -0.04 -20.06 7.18
C ARG A 84 0.32 -18.87 6.33
N LEU A 85 1.24 -18.08 6.82
CA LEU A 85 1.74 -16.93 6.07
C LEU A 85 3.25 -16.80 6.22
N VAL A 86 3.85 -16.14 5.24
CA VAL A 86 5.24 -15.70 5.28
C VAL A 86 5.27 -14.20 5.26
N CYS A 87 6.08 -13.60 6.13
CA CYS A 87 6.48 -12.20 6.08
C CYS A 87 7.95 -12.12 5.67
N LEU A 88 8.23 -11.37 4.62
CA LEU A 88 9.57 -11.04 4.17
C LEU A 88 9.75 -9.53 4.27
N SER A 89 10.52 -9.09 5.26
CA SER A 89 10.91 -7.68 5.40
C SER A 89 12.18 -7.43 4.61
N VAL A 90 12.21 -6.34 3.85
CA VAL A 90 13.34 -5.96 2.98
C VAL A 90 13.75 -4.52 3.30
N LYS A 91 15.03 -4.31 3.60
CA LYS A 91 15.57 -2.98 3.86
C LYS A 91 15.24 -2.04 2.70
N THR A 92 14.78 -0.83 3.01
CA THR A 92 14.22 0.09 2.02
C THR A 92 15.14 0.36 0.83
N GLU A 93 16.42 0.55 1.06
CA GLU A 93 17.41 0.78 0.00
C GLU A 93 17.51 -0.39 -0.98
N GLU A 94 17.57 -1.62 -0.44
CA GLU A 94 17.63 -2.84 -1.25
C GLU A 94 16.32 -3.08 -2.00
N ALA A 95 15.18 -2.86 -1.34
CA ALA A 95 13.87 -2.97 -1.99
C ALA A 95 13.74 -2.00 -3.17
N LEU A 96 14.07 -0.72 -2.98
CA LEU A 96 14.02 0.30 -4.03
C LEU A 96 14.93 -0.04 -5.21
N ARG A 97 16.15 -0.51 -4.92
CA ARG A 97 17.11 -0.93 -5.96
C ARG A 97 16.56 -2.08 -6.81
N LEU A 98 15.92 -3.07 -6.19
CA LEU A 98 15.33 -4.21 -6.90
C LEU A 98 14.05 -3.83 -7.63
N ILE A 99 13.19 -3.02 -7.03
CA ILE A 99 11.96 -2.49 -7.66
C ILE A 99 12.31 -1.73 -8.95
N ASP A 100 13.34 -0.91 -8.91
CA ASP A 100 13.84 -0.17 -10.08
C ASP A 100 14.42 -1.12 -11.13
N ALA A 101 15.30 -2.03 -10.74
CA ALA A 101 15.92 -3.02 -11.62
C ALA A 101 14.90 -3.94 -12.34
N PHE A 102 13.77 -4.22 -11.71
CA PHE A 102 12.65 -4.99 -12.29
C PHE A 102 11.64 -4.12 -13.02
N GLU A 103 11.85 -2.80 -13.10
CA GLU A 103 10.93 -1.82 -13.70
C GLU A 103 9.51 -1.90 -13.12
N VAL A 104 9.39 -2.29 -11.86
CA VAL A 104 8.11 -2.43 -11.17
C VAL A 104 7.66 -1.08 -10.65
N LYS A 105 6.45 -0.67 -11.01
CA LYS A 105 5.83 0.55 -10.47
C LYS A 105 4.85 0.17 -9.36
N LEU A 106 5.31 0.23 -8.13
CA LEU A 106 4.43 0.12 -6.98
C LEU A 106 3.53 1.36 -6.90
N LEU A 107 2.30 1.25 -7.38
CA LEU A 107 1.30 2.33 -7.26
C LEU A 107 1.03 2.65 -5.78
N PRO A 108 0.62 3.91 -5.44
CA PRO A 108 0.66 4.40 -4.06
C PRO A 108 -0.11 3.62 -3.01
N LYS A 109 -1.00 2.71 -3.34
CA LYS A 109 -1.89 2.12 -2.32
C LYS A 109 -2.09 0.64 -2.27
N GLU A 110 -1.81 -0.12 -3.28
CA GLU A 110 -2.12 -1.54 -3.16
C GLU A 110 -1.18 -2.37 -4.01
N VAL A 111 -0.39 -3.10 -3.32
CA VAL A 111 0.24 -4.22 -3.95
C VAL A 111 -0.35 -5.46 -3.32
N ILE A 112 -1.63 -5.70 -3.66
CA ILE A 112 -2.29 -6.98 -3.42
C ILE A 112 -2.46 -7.62 -4.78
N PHE A 113 -1.99 -8.83 -4.90
CA PHE A 113 -2.25 -9.64 -6.08
C PHE A 113 -2.45 -11.10 -5.68
N ASP A 114 -3.26 -11.76 -6.47
CA ASP A 114 -3.48 -13.19 -6.35
C ASP A 114 -2.50 -13.90 -7.30
N VAL A 115 -1.64 -14.72 -6.72
CA VAL A 115 -0.71 -15.54 -7.51
C VAL A 115 -1.34 -16.86 -8.00
N GLY A 116 -2.60 -17.10 -7.62
CA GLY A 116 -3.36 -18.26 -8.07
C GLY A 116 -2.57 -19.57 -7.91
N THR A 117 -2.51 -20.38 -8.96
CA THR A 117 -1.75 -21.65 -8.98
C THR A 117 -0.24 -21.48 -8.76
N SER A 118 0.29 -20.27 -8.84
CA SER A 118 1.72 -20.00 -8.59
C SER A 118 2.09 -20.02 -7.10
N VAL A 119 1.12 -20.12 -6.19
CA VAL A 119 1.37 -20.35 -4.75
C VAL A 119 2.28 -21.56 -4.54
N ALA A 120 2.06 -22.63 -5.30
CA ALA A 120 2.89 -23.84 -5.20
C ALA A 120 4.36 -23.55 -5.55
N LYS A 121 4.63 -22.72 -6.55
CA LYS A 121 5.99 -22.29 -6.91
C LYS A 121 6.63 -21.45 -5.80
N LEU A 122 5.90 -20.50 -5.25
CA LEU A 122 6.37 -19.70 -4.12
C LEU A 122 6.60 -20.57 -2.88
N SER A 123 5.70 -21.51 -2.58
CA SER A 123 5.85 -22.42 -1.46
C SER A 123 7.12 -23.28 -1.57
N ASN A 124 7.49 -23.71 -2.77
CA ASN A 124 8.73 -24.45 -3.00
C ASN A 124 9.97 -23.59 -2.71
N ILE A 125 9.99 -22.34 -3.21
CA ILE A 125 11.08 -21.38 -2.92
C ILE A 125 11.15 -21.11 -1.42
N ILE A 126 10.00 -20.88 -0.78
CA ILE A 126 9.89 -20.60 0.66
C ILE A 126 10.40 -21.76 1.50
N SER A 127 10.09 -23.02 1.12
CA SER A 127 10.52 -24.20 1.86
C SER A 127 12.04 -24.41 1.84
N GLN A 128 12.72 -23.86 0.86
CA GLN A 128 14.18 -23.92 0.70
C GLN A 128 14.88 -22.65 1.23
N ALA A 129 14.11 -21.64 1.63
CA ALA A 129 14.65 -20.35 2.03
C ALA A 129 15.28 -20.43 3.44
N SER A 130 16.61 -20.45 3.50
CA SER A 130 17.39 -20.52 4.74
C SER A 130 18.47 -19.43 4.85
N GLU A 131 18.76 -18.72 3.75
CA GLU A 131 19.83 -17.75 3.66
C GLU A 131 19.40 -16.48 2.91
N GLU A 132 20.15 -15.41 3.05
CA GLU A 132 19.82 -14.11 2.50
C GLU A 132 19.61 -14.12 0.98
N HIS A 133 20.41 -14.90 0.26
CA HIS A 133 20.25 -15.00 -1.21
C HIS A 133 18.91 -15.65 -1.61
N HIS A 134 18.37 -16.60 -0.82
CA HIS A 134 17.03 -17.16 -1.04
C HIS A 134 15.95 -16.13 -0.80
N TYR A 135 16.07 -15.28 0.24
CA TYR A 135 15.13 -14.20 0.52
C TYR A 135 15.10 -13.16 -0.59
N LYS A 136 16.28 -12.84 -1.12
CA LYS A 136 16.41 -11.97 -2.30
C LYS A 136 15.74 -12.58 -3.53
N LEU A 137 15.98 -13.87 -3.81
CA LEU A 137 15.33 -14.57 -4.92
C LEU A 137 13.81 -14.58 -4.77
N LEU A 138 13.29 -14.82 -3.57
CA LEU A 138 11.86 -14.77 -3.28
C LEU A 138 11.29 -13.38 -3.59
N PHE A 139 11.95 -12.31 -3.16
CA PHE A 139 11.53 -10.95 -3.44
C PHE A 139 11.56 -10.64 -4.96
N CYS A 140 12.61 -11.02 -5.65
CA CYS A 140 12.72 -10.88 -7.11
C CYS A 140 11.60 -11.65 -7.85
N GLN A 141 11.26 -12.85 -7.40
CA GLN A 141 10.18 -13.63 -7.97
C GLN A 141 8.82 -12.94 -7.78
N ILE A 142 8.59 -12.37 -6.60
CA ILE A 142 7.37 -11.59 -6.30
C ILE A 142 7.30 -10.35 -7.21
N LEU A 143 8.40 -9.62 -7.39
CA LEU A 143 8.46 -8.48 -8.30
C LEU A 143 8.18 -8.90 -9.74
N THR A 144 8.66 -10.07 -10.18
CA THR A 144 8.38 -10.62 -11.50
C THR A 144 6.89 -10.93 -11.67
N PHE A 145 6.28 -11.63 -10.72
CA PHE A 145 4.84 -11.89 -10.75
C PHE A 145 4.04 -10.59 -10.79
N PHE A 146 4.45 -9.62 -10.00
CA PHE A 146 3.79 -8.32 -9.97
C PHE A 146 3.90 -7.59 -11.30
N ARG A 147 5.10 -7.53 -11.89
CA ARG A 147 5.33 -6.93 -13.21
C ARG A 147 4.50 -7.61 -14.31
N ASP A 148 4.47 -8.94 -14.31
CA ASP A 148 3.79 -9.71 -15.36
C ASP A 148 2.27 -9.58 -15.25
N ASN A 149 1.72 -9.45 -14.04
CA ASN A 149 0.31 -9.12 -13.81
C ASN A 149 -0.02 -7.65 -14.12
N GLN A 150 0.95 -6.73 -14.00
CA GLN A 150 0.80 -5.35 -14.49
C GLN A 150 0.74 -5.25 -16.02
N LYS A 151 1.11 -6.30 -16.75
CA LYS A 151 1.03 -6.35 -18.24
C LYS A 151 -0.40 -6.40 -18.80
N GLN A 152 -1.42 -6.58 -17.98
CA GLN A 152 -2.76 -6.08 -18.29
C GLN A 152 -2.74 -4.56 -18.11
N SER A 153 -1.96 -3.91 -18.95
CA SER A 153 -1.53 -2.54 -18.73
C SER A 153 -2.70 -1.60 -18.87
N VAL A 154 -2.94 -0.84 -17.79
CA VAL A 154 -3.74 0.40 -17.85
C VAL A 154 -3.37 1.15 -19.14
N PRO A 155 -4.31 1.46 -20.02
CA PRO A 155 -4.01 2.21 -21.23
C PRO A 155 -3.17 3.45 -20.91
N TYR A 156 -2.10 3.68 -21.68
CA TYR A 156 -1.14 4.76 -21.42
C TYR A 156 -1.82 6.11 -21.18
N ILE A 157 -2.82 6.44 -22.00
CA ILE A 157 -3.61 7.68 -21.87
C ILE A 157 -4.30 7.76 -20.51
N LEU A 158 -4.95 6.67 -20.07
CA LEU A 158 -5.62 6.61 -18.77
C LEU A 158 -4.63 6.76 -17.61
N LYS A 159 -3.50 6.08 -17.69
CA LYS A 159 -2.44 6.16 -16.69
C LYS A 159 -1.90 7.60 -16.56
N THR A 160 -1.60 8.22 -17.70
CA THR A 160 -1.13 9.60 -17.76
C THR A 160 -2.16 10.59 -17.21
N ALA A 161 -3.45 10.40 -17.54
CA ALA A 161 -4.53 11.22 -17.01
C ALA A 161 -4.61 11.10 -15.48
N VAL A 162 -4.57 9.90 -14.93
CA VAL A 162 -4.60 9.65 -13.47
C VAL A 162 -3.36 10.25 -12.79
N GLN A 163 -2.17 10.16 -13.42
CA GLN A 163 -0.95 10.79 -12.88
C GLN A 163 -1.08 12.33 -12.85
N LYS A 164 -1.62 12.94 -13.91
CA LYS A 164 -1.86 14.39 -13.95
C LYS A 164 -2.85 14.86 -12.89
N MET A 165 -3.78 13.98 -12.45
CA MET A 165 -4.71 14.31 -11.36
C MET A 165 -4.01 14.50 -9.99
N GLN A 166 -2.72 14.18 -9.85
CA GLN A 166 -1.96 14.45 -8.61
C GLN A 166 -1.59 15.93 -8.43
N ARG A 167 -1.82 16.79 -9.41
CA ARG A 167 -1.66 18.23 -9.28
C ARG A 167 -2.85 18.83 -8.56
N PHE A 168 -2.63 19.74 -7.63
CA PHE A 168 -3.69 20.34 -6.80
C PHE A 168 -4.78 21.03 -7.63
N GLU A 169 -4.39 21.77 -8.65
CA GLU A 169 -5.33 22.43 -9.56
C GLU A 169 -6.29 21.42 -10.24
N ASN A 170 -5.80 20.23 -10.58
CA ASN A 170 -6.63 19.18 -11.18
C ASN A 170 -7.52 18.48 -10.15
N MET A 171 -7.00 18.28 -8.93
CA MET A 171 -7.76 17.70 -7.82
C MET A 171 -8.96 18.56 -7.44
N GLN A 172 -8.82 19.90 -7.48
CA GLN A 172 -9.90 20.84 -7.18
C GLN A 172 -11.06 20.70 -8.17
N VAL A 173 -10.76 20.56 -9.47
CA VAL A 173 -11.78 20.32 -10.50
C VAL A 173 -12.40 18.92 -10.39
N GLY A 174 -11.59 17.91 -10.06
CA GLY A 174 -12.06 16.56 -9.80
C GLY A 174 -12.40 15.73 -11.04
N VAL A 175 -13.48 14.95 -10.97
CA VAL A 175 -13.90 14.03 -12.05
C VAL A 175 -14.01 14.69 -13.42
N PRO A 176 -14.56 15.90 -13.58
CA PRO A 176 -14.59 16.57 -14.89
C PRO A 176 -13.19 16.71 -15.50
N LYS A 177 -12.18 17.05 -14.69
CA LYS A 177 -10.80 17.18 -15.16
C LYS A 177 -10.20 15.83 -15.58
N LEU A 178 -10.50 14.76 -14.86
CA LEU A 178 -10.05 13.43 -15.25
C LEU A 178 -10.64 12.98 -16.59
N VAL A 179 -11.93 13.31 -16.85
CA VAL A 179 -12.58 13.07 -18.14
C VAL A 179 -11.86 13.85 -19.24
N GLU A 180 -11.63 15.16 -19.04
CA GLU A 180 -10.89 16.02 -19.97
C GLU A 180 -9.49 15.46 -20.28
N LEU A 181 -8.71 15.19 -19.24
CA LEU A 181 -7.31 14.71 -19.38
C LEU A 181 -7.21 13.35 -20.07
N SER A 182 -8.21 12.50 -19.91
CA SER A 182 -8.24 11.17 -20.52
C SER A 182 -8.69 11.17 -21.98
N GLY A 183 -9.42 12.20 -22.41
CA GLY A 183 -10.06 12.25 -23.72
C GLY A 183 -11.17 11.20 -23.94
N TYR A 184 -11.53 10.44 -22.89
CA TYR A 184 -12.60 9.46 -22.96
C TYR A 184 -13.95 10.07 -22.58
N SER A 185 -15.05 9.51 -23.15
CA SER A 185 -16.36 9.81 -22.61
C SER A 185 -16.46 9.33 -21.16
N ARG A 186 -17.30 10.00 -20.35
CA ARG A 186 -17.49 9.64 -18.93
C ARG A 186 -17.88 8.16 -18.74
N SER A 187 -18.74 7.63 -19.63
CA SER A 187 -19.17 6.23 -19.56
C SER A 187 -18.02 5.26 -19.84
N HIS A 188 -17.22 5.54 -20.86
CA HIS A 188 -16.05 4.74 -21.20
C HIS A 188 -15.00 4.80 -20.08
N LEU A 189 -14.70 5.99 -19.57
CA LEU A 189 -13.79 6.18 -18.45
C LEU A 189 -14.25 5.42 -17.20
N THR A 190 -15.55 5.44 -16.89
CA THR A 190 -16.12 4.68 -15.76
C THR A 190 -15.85 3.18 -15.91
N ARG A 191 -16.03 2.64 -17.12
CA ARG A 191 -15.76 1.22 -17.40
C ARG A 191 -14.27 0.89 -17.26
N LEU A 192 -13.39 1.74 -17.80
CA LEU A 192 -11.94 1.55 -17.70
C LEU A 192 -11.45 1.66 -16.25
N ILE A 193 -11.95 2.62 -15.47
CA ILE A 193 -11.58 2.75 -14.05
C ILE A 193 -12.02 1.51 -13.27
N ARG A 194 -13.23 1.00 -13.50
CA ARG A 194 -13.66 -0.26 -12.88
C ARG A 194 -12.79 -1.44 -13.28
N GLN A 195 -12.43 -1.53 -14.56
CA GLN A 195 -11.62 -2.62 -15.11
C GLN A 195 -10.19 -2.62 -14.56
N TYR A 196 -9.52 -1.46 -14.51
CA TYR A 196 -8.09 -1.36 -14.22
C TYR A 196 -7.76 -0.90 -12.80
N TYR A 197 -8.69 -0.18 -12.15
CA TYR A 197 -8.48 0.35 -10.79
C TYR A 197 -9.43 -0.27 -9.78
N HIS A 198 -10.36 -1.13 -10.22
CA HIS A 198 -11.34 -1.86 -9.39
C HIS A 198 -12.15 -0.97 -8.44
N CYS A 199 -12.41 0.28 -8.85
CA CYS A 199 -13.15 1.26 -8.08
C CYS A 199 -14.01 2.16 -8.98
N THR A 200 -14.86 2.99 -8.38
CA THR A 200 -15.60 4.04 -9.10
C THR A 200 -14.73 5.26 -9.35
N LEU A 201 -15.13 6.13 -10.30
CA LEU A 201 -14.47 7.42 -10.54
C LEU A 201 -14.36 8.26 -9.26
N GLN A 202 -15.42 8.25 -8.45
CA GLN A 202 -15.46 9.05 -7.22
C GLN A 202 -14.53 8.48 -6.15
N GLU A 203 -14.47 7.16 -6.00
CA GLU A 203 -13.53 6.49 -5.10
C GLU A 203 -12.09 6.75 -5.51
N LEU A 204 -11.77 6.68 -6.81
CA LEU A 204 -10.45 7.02 -7.33
C LEU A 204 -10.06 8.46 -6.98
N MET A 205 -10.97 9.42 -7.20
CA MET A 205 -10.71 10.83 -6.88
C MET A 205 -10.55 11.05 -5.38
N THR A 206 -11.39 10.42 -4.56
CA THR A 206 -11.26 10.47 -3.10
C THR A 206 -9.91 9.95 -2.66
N LYS A 207 -9.48 8.84 -3.25
CA LYS A 207 -8.18 8.23 -2.99
C LYS A 207 -7.02 9.19 -3.32
N ILE A 208 -7.02 9.76 -4.54
CA ILE A 208 -5.98 10.71 -4.99
C ILE A 208 -5.88 11.91 -4.05
N ARG A 209 -7.02 12.49 -3.67
CA ARG A 209 -7.10 13.64 -2.75
C ARG A 209 -6.58 13.31 -1.36
N LEU A 210 -6.96 12.15 -0.83
CA LEU A 210 -6.55 11.73 0.50
C LEU A 210 -5.06 11.39 0.56
N ASP A 211 -4.49 10.80 -0.50
CA ASP A 211 -3.06 10.52 -0.58
C ASP A 211 -2.23 11.81 -0.60
N ALA A 212 -2.66 12.80 -1.39
CA ALA A 212 -2.03 14.10 -1.40
C ALA A 212 -2.16 14.80 -0.05
N ALA A 213 -3.36 14.76 0.56
CA ALA A 213 -3.59 15.33 1.89
C ALA A 213 -2.72 14.67 2.97
N TYR A 214 -2.56 13.36 2.94
CA TYR A 214 -1.69 12.63 3.87
C TYR A 214 -0.25 13.15 3.81
N ASN A 215 0.28 13.27 2.60
CA ASN A 215 1.63 13.80 2.38
C ASN A 215 1.75 15.27 2.86
N GLU A 216 0.77 16.10 2.52
CA GLU A 216 0.76 17.51 2.97
C GLU A 216 0.69 17.63 4.50
N VAL A 217 -0.12 16.81 5.17
CA VAL A 217 -0.20 16.79 6.65
C VAL A 217 1.16 16.49 7.27
N ILE A 218 1.96 15.63 6.65
CA ILE A 218 3.29 15.22 7.13
C ILE A 218 4.36 16.24 6.75
N LEU A 219 4.35 16.73 5.52
CA LEU A 219 5.46 17.46 4.93
C LEU A 219 5.32 18.99 5.00
N SER A 220 4.08 19.51 5.09
CA SER A 220 3.83 20.95 5.11
C SER A 220 3.50 21.47 6.53
N LYS A 221 3.56 22.80 6.67
CA LYS A 221 3.08 23.54 7.86
C LYS A 221 1.63 24.04 7.70
N ASP A 222 1.01 23.82 6.53
CA ASP A 222 -0.35 24.27 6.25
C ASP A 222 -1.33 23.69 7.27
N SER A 223 -2.36 24.42 7.64
CA SER A 223 -3.39 23.90 8.55
C SER A 223 -4.12 22.70 7.91
N PRO A 224 -4.66 21.76 8.71
CA PRO A 224 -5.47 20.67 8.15
C PRO A 224 -6.67 21.16 7.33
N GLU A 225 -7.17 22.34 7.62
CA GLU A 225 -8.26 22.99 6.88
C GLU A 225 -7.79 23.51 5.52
N ASP A 226 -6.65 24.21 5.47
CA ASP A 226 -6.03 24.64 4.22
C ASP A 226 -5.70 23.48 3.30
N ILE A 227 -5.17 22.40 3.88
CA ILE A 227 -4.89 21.16 3.15
C ILE A 227 -6.17 20.58 2.55
N ALA A 228 -7.28 20.57 3.29
CA ALA A 228 -8.55 20.08 2.78
C ALA A 228 -9.00 20.84 1.52
N TYR A 229 -8.96 22.17 1.56
CA TYR A 229 -9.31 23.01 0.40
C TYR A 229 -8.30 22.84 -0.75
N LYS A 230 -7.01 22.79 -0.44
CA LYS A 230 -5.93 22.59 -1.40
C LYS A 230 -6.10 21.31 -2.22
N VAL A 231 -6.52 20.22 -1.58
CA VAL A 231 -6.76 18.94 -2.27
C VAL A 231 -8.16 18.80 -2.86
N GLY A 232 -8.99 19.84 -2.77
CA GLY A 232 -10.27 19.95 -3.47
C GLY A 232 -11.51 19.50 -2.68
N TYR A 233 -11.46 19.51 -1.34
CA TYR A 233 -12.67 19.41 -0.52
C TYR A 233 -13.28 20.79 -0.34
N SER A 234 -14.60 20.88 -0.44
CA SER A 234 -15.37 22.12 -0.19
C SER A 234 -15.76 22.31 1.27
N SER A 235 -15.55 21.29 2.13
CA SER A 235 -15.90 21.31 3.54
C SER A 235 -14.84 20.56 4.36
N PHE A 236 -14.29 21.26 5.32
CA PHE A 236 -13.32 20.66 6.27
C PHE A 236 -13.93 19.54 7.10
N SER A 237 -15.18 19.69 7.55
CA SER A 237 -15.87 18.65 8.31
C SER A 237 -16.06 17.36 7.49
N HIS A 238 -16.38 17.48 6.21
CA HIS A 238 -16.47 16.34 5.31
C HIS A 238 -15.09 15.69 5.12
N PHE A 239 -14.07 16.51 4.84
CA PHE A 239 -12.70 16.02 4.72
C PHE A 239 -12.26 15.24 5.96
N GLN A 240 -12.45 15.78 7.17
CA GLN A 240 -12.06 15.11 8.41
C GLN A 240 -12.73 13.74 8.56
N LYS A 241 -14.04 13.64 8.27
CA LYS A 241 -14.78 12.37 8.34
C LYS A 241 -14.22 11.35 7.35
N VAL A 242 -13.98 11.76 6.10
CA VAL A 242 -13.47 10.88 5.04
C VAL A 242 -12.03 10.48 5.33
N PHE A 243 -11.19 11.42 5.76
CA PHE A 243 -9.80 11.16 6.13
C PHE A 243 -9.71 10.17 7.30
N LYS A 244 -10.48 10.40 8.38
CA LYS A 244 -10.52 9.49 9.54
C LYS A 244 -11.06 8.10 9.15
N LYS A 245 -12.10 8.04 8.29
CA LYS A 245 -12.63 6.78 7.80
C LYS A 245 -11.59 6.00 7.00
N PHE A 246 -10.76 6.71 6.24
CA PHE A 246 -9.80 6.12 5.32
C PHE A 246 -8.48 5.71 6.01
N PHE A 247 -7.97 6.55 6.92
CA PHE A 247 -6.68 6.34 7.60
C PHE A 247 -6.81 5.90 9.06
N GLY A 248 -8.03 5.81 9.60
CA GLY A 248 -8.27 5.45 11.00
C GLY A 248 -7.99 6.57 12.02
N ILE A 249 -7.28 7.62 11.62
CA ILE A 249 -6.87 8.76 12.47
C ILE A 249 -7.22 10.08 11.81
N THR A 250 -7.30 11.15 12.62
CA THR A 250 -7.54 12.50 12.09
C THR A 250 -6.24 13.12 11.55
N PRO A 251 -6.31 14.13 10.63
CA PRO A 251 -5.13 14.84 10.16
C PRO A 251 -4.30 15.45 11.31
N ALA A 252 -4.96 16.02 12.32
CA ALA A 252 -4.30 16.62 13.48
C ALA A 252 -3.53 15.57 14.32
N ILE A 253 -4.10 14.38 14.52
CA ILE A 253 -3.42 13.28 15.21
C ILE A 253 -2.24 12.80 14.39
N LEU A 254 -2.40 12.63 13.06
CA LEU A 254 -1.32 12.23 12.18
C LEU A 254 -0.12 13.18 12.27
N ARG A 255 -0.38 14.50 12.20
CA ARG A 255 0.68 15.52 12.33
C ARG A 255 1.39 15.45 13.66
N LYS A 256 0.63 15.38 14.76
CA LYS A 256 1.19 15.31 16.11
C LYS A 256 2.07 14.07 16.29
N THR A 257 1.66 12.93 15.78
CA THR A 257 2.46 11.71 15.87
C THR A 257 3.71 11.78 15.01
N ASN A 258 3.66 12.42 13.84
CA ASN A 258 4.83 12.58 12.98
C ASN A 258 5.84 13.60 13.53
N SER A 259 5.40 14.70 14.14
CA SER A 259 6.27 15.70 14.75
C SER A 259 7.01 15.20 16.01
N MET A 260 6.56 14.11 16.63
CA MET A 260 7.26 13.47 17.77
C MET A 260 8.48 12.63 17.33
N TRP A 261 8.73 12.48 16.02
CA TRP A 261 9.81 11.66 15.47
C TRP A 261 10.84 12.47 14.65
N THR A 262 10.71 13.78 14.63
CA THR A 262 11.63 14.70 13.94
C THR A 262 12.65 15.34 14.90
N ILE A 263 13.02 14.65 16.00
CA ILE A 263 14.11 15.05 16.91
C ILE A 263 15.19 13.96 16.89
#